data_ed23af6b69de0d2467ff4549618f36d1
#
_entry.id   ed23af6b69de0d2467ff4549618f36d1
#
_cell.length_a   1.000
_cell.length_b   1.000
_cell.length_c   1.000
_cell.angle_alpha   90.00
_cell.angle_beta   90.00
_cell.angle_gamma   90.00
#
_symmetry.space_group_name_H-M   'P 1'
#
loop_
_entity.id
_entity.type
_entity.pdbx_description
1 polymer ?
#
loop_
_entity_poly.entity_id
_entity_poly.type
_entity_poly.pdbx_seq_one_letter_code
_entity_poly.pdbx_strand_id
1 'polypeptide(L)'
;MILVTCRYGADLARGVLDLHARGIFVLNLKPCNFLLDEHDHAVLGDFGIPSLLFGLSLPNPDVIQRLGTPNYMAPEQWQPNIRGPISYETDSWGFACSILEMFSGIQPWRGKSPDEIYQLVVLKKEKPIFPYSLPAEVENILSGCFEYDFRDRPLMSDILHAFER
;
A
#
# COMPACT_ATOMS: atom_id res chain seq x y z
N MET A 1 4.42 14.70 15.65
CA MET A 1 3.60 13.78 14.86
C MET A 1 4.23 13.46 13.50
N ILE A 2 4.53 14.43 12.64
CA ILE A 2 5.11 14.21 11.30
C ILE A 2 6.38 13.33 11.34
N LEU A 3 7.37 13.70 12.16
CA LEU A 3 8.63 12.96 12.28
C LEU A 3 8.44 11.50 12.73
N VAL A 4 7.50 11.27 13.63
CA VAL A 4 7.19 9.91 14.12
C VAL A 4 6.57 9.08 13.00
N THR A 5 5.63 9.65 12.26
CA THR A 5 5.00 8.95 11.12
C THR A 5 6.02 8.68 10.00
N CYS A 6 6.95 9.62 9.72
CA CYS A 6 8.03 9.37 8.75
C CYS A 6 8.96 8.24 9.22
N ARG A 7 9.32 8.19 10.50
CA ARG A 7 10.14 7.11 11.05
C ARG A 7 9.44 5.75 10.90
N TYR A 8 8.18 5.64 11.30
CA TYR A 8 7.41 4.41 11.11
C TYR A 8 7.23 4.06 9.64
N GLY A 9 7.06 5.05 8.77
CA GLY A 9 7.02 4.86 7.32
C GLY A 9 8.32 4.23 6.79
N ALA A 10 9.47 4.71 7.25
CA ALA A 10 10.76 4.11 6.88
C ALA A 10 10.91 2.67 7.39
N ASP A 11 10.53 2.40 8.65
CA ASP A 11 10.57 1.04 9.22
C ASP A 11 9.68 0.08 8.42
N LEU A 12 8.45 0.49 8.10
CA LEU A 12 7.50 -0.30 7.32
C LEU A 12 7.97 -0.53 5.88
N ALA A 13 8.51 0.51 5.23
CA ALA A 13 9.06 0.39 3.88
C ALA A 13 10.22 -0.61 3.83
N ARG A 14 11.10 -0.58 4.85
CA ARG A 14 12.20 -1.55 4.99
C ARG A 14 11.66 -2.98 5.16
N GLY A 15 10.65 -3.18 5.99
CA GLY A 15 10.00 -4.49 6.17
C GLY A 15 9.36 -5.02 4.88
N VAL A 16 8.66 -4.16 4.13
CA VAL A 16 8.07 -4.55 2.83
C VAL A 16 9.17 -4.87 1.82
N LEU A 17 10.24 -4.06 1.76
CA LEU A 17 11.37 -4.30 0.88
C LEU A 17 12.04 -5.65 1.15
N ASP A 18 12.22 -6.01 2.42
CA ASP A 18 12.78 -7.32 2.81
C ASP A 18 11.90 -8.48 2.35
N LEU A 19 10.57 -8.33 2.41
CA LEU A 19 9.63 -9.33 1.91
C LEU A 19 9.69 -9.42 0.38
N HIS A 20 9.72 -8.29 -0.32
CA HIS A 20 9.87 -8.24 -1.78
C HIS A 20 11.16 -8.92 -2.25
N ALA A 21 12.28 -8.72 -1.53
CA ALA A 21 13.55 -9.38 -1.83
C ALA A 21 13.47 -10.91 -1.71
N ARG A 22 12.49 -11.43 -0.96
CA ARG A 22 12.20 -12.85 -0.81
C ARG A 22 11.10 -13.37 -1.73
N GLY A 23 10.61 -12.53 -2.65
CA GLY A 23 9.53 -12.86 -3.56
C GLY A 23 8.13 -12.87 -2.92
N ILE A 24 7.96 -12.20 -1.79
CA ILE A 24 6.69 -12.18 -1.05
C ILE A 24 5.98 -10.85 -1.29
N PHE A 25 4.74 -10.92 -1.81
CA PHE A 25 3.82 -9.79 -1.88
C PHE A 25 3.06 -9.67 -0.56
N VAL A 26 2.85 -8.44 -0.07
CA VAL A 26 2.06 -8.22 1.16
C VAL A 26 0.56 -8.18 0.83
N LEU A 27 0.15 -7.39 -0.15
CA LEU A 27 -1.20 -7.24 -0.70
C LEU A 27 -2.28 -6.80 0.30
N ASN A 28 -1.97 -6.65 1.56
CA ASN A 28 -2.90 -6.26 2.61
C ASN A 28 -2.25 -5.25 3.58
N LEU A 29 -1.52 -4.28 3.01
CA LEU A 29 -0.96 -3.18 3.78
C LEU A 29 -2.08 -2.26 4.26
N LYS A 30 -2.19 -2.11 5.57
CA LYS A 30 -3.11 -1.22 6.26
C LYS A 30 -2.64 -0.97 7.69
N PRO A 31 -2.95 0.19 8.30
CA PRO A 31 -2.43 0.53 9.62
C PRO A 31 -2.77 -0.47 10.72
N CYS A 32 -3.92 -1.14 10.65
CA CYS A 32 -4.29 -2.14 11.67
C CYS A 32 -3.43 -3.42 11.62
N ASN A 33 -2.65 -3.63 10.56
CA ASN A 33 -1.65 -4.70 10.46
C ASN A 33 -0.24 -4.24 10.82
N PHE A 34 -0.07 -3.00 11.28
CA PHE A 34 1.19 -2.46 11.73
C PHE A 34 1.26 -2.54 13.26
N LEU A 35 2.35 -3.05 13.76
CA LEU A 35 2.59 -3.24 15.18
C LEU A 35 3.82 -2.42 15.57
N LEU A 36 3.95 -2.12 16.86
CA LEU A 36 5.18 -1.56 17.40
C LEU A 36 5.88 -2.62 18.24
N ASP A 37 7.17 -2.75 18.07
CA ASP A 37 8.00 -3.62 18.91
C ASP A 37 8.37 -2.93 20.24
N GLU A 38 9.09 -3.64 21.09
CA GLU A 38 9.53 -3.14 22.40
C GLU A 38 10.51 -1.95 22.33
N HIS A 39 11.06 -1.68 21.14
CA HIS A 39 12.00 -0.59 20.88
C HIS A 39 11.33 0.57 20.13
N ASP A 40 10.00 0.56 19.99
CA ASP A 40 9.22 1.56 19.29
C ASP A 40 9.53 1.62 17.78
N HIS A 41 9.88 0.48 17.16
CA HIS A 41 9.97 0.31 15.71
C HIS A 41 8.66 -0.23 15.14
N ALA A 42 8.27 0.26 13.97
CA ALA A 42 7.11 -0.26 13.28
C ALA A 42 7.46 -1.57 12.54
N VAL A 43 6.64 -2.60 12.76
CA VAL A 43 6.78 -3.91 12.14
C VAL A 43 5.48 -4.34 11.47
N LEU A 44 5.62 -5.15 10.43
CA LEU A 44 4.47 -5.70 9.70
C LEU A 44 3.93 -6.92 10.43
N GLY A 45 2.61 -6.92 10.68
CA GLY A 45 1.87 -8.11 11.06
C GLY A 45 1.07 -8.67 9.87
N ASP A 46 0.56 -9.89 10.02
CA ASP A 46 -0.34 -10.56 9.06
C ASP A 46 0.10 -10.50 7.58
N PHE A 47 1.40 -10.63 7.34
CA PHE A 47 1.97 -10.62 5.99
C PHE A 47 2.13 -12.04 5.42
N GLY A 48 2.21 -12.12 4.09
CA GLY A 48 2.56 -13.34 3.39
C GLY A 48 1.52 -14.45 3.43
N ILE A 49 0.35 -14.23 4.04
CA ILE A 49 -0.74 -15.21 4.07
C ILE A 49 -1.10 -15.69 2.67
N PRO A 50 -1.26 -14.81 1.66
CA PRO A 50 -1.51 -15.26 0.30
C PRO A 50 -0.40 -16.17 -0.25
N SER A 51 0.86 -15.79 -0.04
CA SER A 51 2.01 -16.59 -0.50
C SER A 51 2.15 -17.91 0.24
N LEU A 52 1.82 -17.94 1.54
CA LEU A 52 1.84 -19.16 2.36
C LEU A 52 0.72 -20.13 1.99
N LEU A 53 -0.46 -19.64 1.70
CA LEU A 53 -1.62 -20.47 1.36
C LEU A 53 -1.56 -21.02 -0.06
N PHE A 54 -0.96 -20.29 -0.99
CA PHE A 54 -1.04 -20.57 -2.42
C PHE A 54 0.33 -20.83 -3.07
N GLY A 55 1.40 -20.82 -2.29
CA GLY A 55 2.76 -20.92 -2.80
C GLY A 55 3.21 -19.63 -3.49
N LEU A 56 4.27 -19.73 -4.29
CA LEU A 56 4.86 -18.57 -5.00
C LEU A 56 4.01 -18.08 -6.20
N SER A 57 3.04 -18.87 -6.64
CA SER A 57 2.11 -18.48 -7.69
C SER A 57 0.79 -18.04 -7.06
N LEU A 58 0.45 -16.77 -7.21
CA LEU A 58 -0.85 -16.27 -6.80
C LEU A 58 -1.92 -16.94 -7.68
N PRO A 59 -2.93 -17.57 -7.06
CA PRO A 59 -3.97 -18.23 -7.81
C PRO A 59 -4.91 -17.20 -8.44
N ASN A 60 -5.96 -17.71 -9.04
CA ASN A 60 -7.06 -17.01 -9.66
C ASN A 60 -7.26 -15.56 -9.15
N PRO A 61 -7.42 -14.57 -10.05
CA PRO A 61 -7.73 -13.16 -9.72
C PRO A 61 -8.87 -12.97 -8.72
N ASP A 62 -9.90 -13.82 -8.77
CA ASP A 62 -11.04 -13.77 -7.83
C ASP A 62 -10.64 -14.03 -6.37
N VAL A 63 -9.59 -14.80 -6.15
CA VAL A 63 -9.06 -15.06 -4.80
C VAL A 63 -8.26 -13.88 -4.32
N ILE A 64 -7.48 -13.24 -5.20
CA ILE A 64 -6.67 -12.06 -4.88
C ILE A 64 -7.57 -10.89 -4.46
N GLN A 65 -8.70 -10.67 -5.13
CA GLN A 65 -9.68 -9.64 -4.76
C GLN A 65 -10.22 -9.83 -3.34
N ARG A 66 -10.34 -11.07 -2.89
CA ARG A 66 -10.86 -11.40 -1.55
C ARG A 66 -9.83 -11.23 -0.43
N LEU A 67 -8.55 -11.14 -0.78
CA LEU A 67 -7.46 -11.05 0.18
C LEU A 67 -7.14 -9.62 0.60
N GLY A 68 -7.51 -8.65 -0.22
CA GLY A 68 -7.30 -7.22 0.06
C GLY A 68 -8.45 -6.60 0.84
N THR A 69 -8.15 -5.47 1.48
CA THR A 69 -9.17 -4.60 2.08
C THR A 69 -9.50 -3.49 1.07
N PRO A 70 -10.77 -3.32 0.67
CA PRO A 70 -11.17 -2.42 -0.41
C PRO A 70 -10.56 -1.02 -0.36
N ASN A 71 -10.49 -0.43 0.83
CA ASN A 71 -9.98 0.92 1.04
C ASN A 71 -8.50 1.11 0.65
N TYR A 72 -7.72 0.03 0.58
CA TYR A 72 -6.27 0.07 0.31
C TYR A 72 -5.88 -0.66 -0.98
N MET A 73 -6.85 -1.21 -1.71
CA MET A 73 -6.60 -2.00 -2.90
C MET A 73 -6.24 -1.12 -4.09
N ALA A 74 -5.17 -1.50 -4.79
CA ALA A 74 -4.76 -0.90 -6.05
C ALA A 74 -5.73 -1.30 -7.20
N PRO A 75 -5.83 -0.50 -8.27
CA PRO A 75 -6.73 -0.80 -9.39
C PRO A 75 -6.58 -2.20 -9.98
N GLU A 76 -5.36 -2.70 -10.11
CA GLU A 76 -5.06 -4.05 -10.63
C GLU A 76 -5.53 -5.18 -9.70
N GLN A 77 -5.65 -4.93 -8.40
CA GLN A 77 -6.24 -5.90 -7.46
C GLN A 77 -7.75 -6.09 -7.72
N TRP A 78 -8.43 -5.02 -8.16
CA TRP A 78 -9.84 -5.07 -8.52
C TRP A 78 -10.09 -5.74 -9.88
N GLN A 79 -9.24 -5.42 -10.86
CA GLN A 79 -9.36 -5.89 -12.23
C GLN A 79 -8.00 -6.20 -12.85
N PRO A 80 -7.34 -7.30 -12.47
CA PRO A 80 -6.00 -7.62 -12.96
C PRO A 80 -5.94 -7.83 -14.48
N ASN A 81 -7.02 -8.33 -15.09
CA ASN A 81 -7.07 -8.55 -16.54
C ASN A 81 -7.10 -7.25 -17.37
N ILE A 82 -7.50 -6.14 -16.77
CA ILE A 82 -7.64 -4.84 -17.44
C ILE A 82 -6.57 -3.86 -17.02
N ARG A 83 -6.21 -3.88 -15.74
CA ARG A 83 -5.29 -2.91 -15.11
C ARG A 83 -3.87 -3.42 -14.96
N GLY A 84 -3.60 -4.65 -15.35
CA GLY A 84 -2.30 -5.29 -15.27
C GLY A 84 -2.17 -6.28 -14.13
N PRO A 85 -1.09 -7.07 -14.15
CA PRO A 85 -0.87 -8.10 -13.13
C PRO A 85 -0.54 -7.49 -11.77
N ILE A 86 -0.75 -8.28 -10.72
CA ILE A 86 -0.22 -7.98 -9.39
C ILE A 86 1.31 -7.99 -9.46
N SER A 87 1.92 -6.98 -8.88
CA SER A 87 3.37 -6.78 -8.84
C SER A 87 3.82 -6.25 -7.49
N TYR A 88 5.13 -6.05 -7.30
CA TYR A 88 5.64 -5.40 -6.09
C TYR A 88 5.14 -3.97 -5.95
N GLU A 89 4.93 -3.27 -7.06
CA GLU A 89 4.39 -1.90 -7.11
C GLU A 89 2.90 -1.85 -6.71
N THR A 90 2.21 -2.98 -6.68
CA THR A 90 0.87 -3.08 -6.09
C THR A 90 0.91 -2.76 -4.59
N ASP A 91 1.94 -3.22 -3.89
CA ASP A 91 2.16 -2.87 -2.49
C ASP A 91 2.51 -1.39 -2.28
N SER A 92 3.08 -0.71 -3.28
CA SER A 92 3.34 0.74 -3.21
C SER A 92 2.04 1.54 -3.07
N TRP A 93 0.98 1.16 -3.75
CA TRP A 93 -0.35 1.76 -3.60
C TRP A 93 -0.90 1.57 -2.18
N GLY A 94 -0.93 0.35 -1.68
CA GLY A 94 -1.41 0.03 -0.34
C GLY A 94 -0.57 0.70 0.76
N PHE A 95 0.74 0.77 0.57
CA PHE A 95 1.65 1.51 1.45
C PHE A 95 1.26 2.98 1.52
N ALA A 96 1.11 3.65 0.37
CA ALA A 96 0.76 5.06 0.32
C ALA A 96 -0.61 5.34 0.98
N CYS A 97 -1.62 4.51 0.73
CA CYS A 97 -2.91 4.58 1.42
C CYS A 97 -2.74 4.54 2.94
N SER A 98 -1.91 3.62 3.43
CA SER A 98 -1.65 3.43 4.86
C SER A 98 -0.95 4.64 5.47
N ILE A 99 0.05 5.17 4.81
CA ILE A 99 0.80 6.36 5.28
C ILE A 99 -0.11 7.60 5.30
N LEU A 100 -0.94 7.80 4.28
CA LEU A 100 -1.90 8.92 4.29
C LEU A 100 -2.86 8.83 5.48
N GLU A 101 -3.35 7.64 5.81
CA GLU A 101 -4.18 7.43 7.00
C GLU A 101 -3.41 7.71 8.30
N MET A 102 -2.16 7.26 8.40
CA MET A 102 -1.34 7.55 9.59
C MET A 102 -1.08 9.04 9.80
N PHE A 103 -0.99 9.83 8.72
CA PHE A 103 -0.84 11.28 8.81
C PHE A 103 -2.16 11.99 9.12
N SER A 104 -3.25 11.56 8.51
CA SER A 104 -4.55 12.26 8.58
C SER A 104 -5.47 11.76 9.69
N GLY A 105 -5.27 10.51 10.14
CA GLY A 105 -6.22 9.80 10.99
C GLY A 105 -7.52 9.40 10.26
N ILE A 106 -7.56 9.53 8.93
CA ILE A 106 -8.75 9.27 8.11
C ILE A 106 -8.44 8.17 7.12
N GLN A 107 -9.21 7.07 7.20
CA GLN A 107 -9.11 5.95 6.27
C GLN A 107 -9.41 6.42 4.83
N PRO A 108 -8.64 5.99 3.82
CA PRO A 108 -8.98 6.25 2.43
C PRO A 108 -10.39 5.76 2.10
N TRP A 109 -11.15 6.55 1.34
CA TRP A 109 -12.52 6.23 0.94
C TRP A 109 -13.47 5.96 2.12
N ARG A 110 -13.24 6.63 3.26
CA ARG A 110 -14.04 6.46 4.47
C ARG A 110 -15.53 6.62 4.19
N GLY A 111 -16.32 5.66 4.68
CA GLY A 111 -17.79 5.68 4.54
C GLY A 111 -18.30 5.20 3.19
N LYS A 112 -17.42 4.79 2.27
CA LYS A 112 -17.78 4.22 0.97
C LYS A 112 -17.91 2.71 1.04
N SER A 113 -18.89 2.17 0.32
CA SER A 113 -19.01 0.72 0.11
C SER A 113 -17.93 0.21 -0.85
N PRO A 114 -17.65 -1.11 -0.88
CA PRO A 114 -16.73 -1.68 -1.87
C PRO A 114 -17.10 -1.34 -3.31
N ASP A 115 -18.38 -1.34 -3.67
CA ASP A 115 -18.85 -0.98 -5.00
C ASP A 115 -18.59 0.50 -5.32
N GLU A 116 -18.81 1.41 -4.37
CA GLU A 116 -18.48 2.81 -4.53
C GLU A 116 -16.97 3.03 -4.71
N ILE A 117 -16.14 2.33 -3.92
CA ILE A 117 -14.68 2.39 -4.06
C ILE A 117 -14.24 1.88 -5.42
N TYR A 118 -14.81 0.78 -5.90
CA TYR A 118 -14.56 0.27 -7.24
C TYR A 118 -14.86 1.33 -8.31
N GLN A 119 -16.02 2.01 -8.20
CA GLN A 119 -16.41 3.08 -9.12
C GLN A 119 -15.38 4.22 -9.14
N LEU A 120 -14.93 4.64 -7.94
CA LEU A 120 -13.97 5.73 -7.79
C LEU A 120 -12.58 5.35 -8.30
N VAL A 121 -12.02 4.25 -7.80
CA VAL A 121 -10.64 3.85 -8.06
C VAL A 121 -10.49 3.29 -9.47
N VAL A 122 -11.38 2.39 -9.91
CA VAL A 122 -11.19 1.65 -11.17
C VAL A 122 -11.76 2.38 -12.35
N LEU A 123 -12.99 2.88 -12.25
CA LEU A 123 -13.69 3.49 -13.38
C LEU A 123 -13.38 4.97 -13.52
N LYS A 124 -13.48 5.74 -12.45
CA LYS A 124 -13.23 7.19 -12.47
C LYS A 124 -11.75 7.56 -12.35
N LYS A 125 -10.89 6.62 -11.97
CA LYS A 125 -9.45 6.84 -11.73
C LYS A 125 -9.18 7.93 -10.70
N GLU A 126 -9.98 8.00 -9.65
CA GLU A 126 -9.75 8.92 -8.54
C GLU A 126 -8.63 8.41 -7.64
N LYS A 127 -7.88 9.34 -7.07
CA LYS A 127 -6.77 9.07 -6.15
C LYS A 127 -7.18 9.48 -4.73
N PRO A 128 -6.63 8.84 -3.68
CA PRO A 128 -6.85 9.29 -2.30
C PRO A 128 -6.45 10.75 -2.09
N ILE A 129 -7.15 11.43 -1.17
CA ILE A 129 -6.91 12.84 -0.85
C ILE A 129 -5.69 12.96 0.06
N PHE A 130 -4.79 13.87 -0.27
CA PHE A 130 -3.62 14.19 0.54
C PHE A 130 -3.96 15.17 1.65
N PRO A 131 -3.47 14.98 2.89
CA PRO A 131 -3.55 15.98 3.93
C PRO A 131 -2.65 17.19 3.62
N TYR A 132 -3.05 18.38 4.08
CA TYR A 132 -2.41 19.65 3.72
C TYR A 132 -0.99 19.88 4.27
N SER A 133 -0.44 18.99 5.07
CA SER A 133 0.80 19.25 5.82
C SER A 133 1.87 18.17 5.68
N LEU A 134 1.95 17.51 4.54
CA LEU A 134 3.01 16.54 4.29
C LEU A 134 4.33 17.25 3.93
N PRO A 135 5.49 16.70 4.33
CA PRO A 135 6.76 17.12 3.76
C PRO A 135 6.75 16.91 2.25
N ALA A 136 7.31 17.86 1.49
CA ALA A 136 7.22 17.84 0.03
C ALA A 136 7.81 16.55 -0.60
N GLU A 137 8.90 16.03 -0.06
CA GLU A 137 9.51 14.79 -0.55
C GLU A 137 8.58 13.58 -0.32
N VAL A 138 7.95 13.52 0.85
CA VAL A 138 6.98 12.47 1.19
C VAL A 138 5.75 12.59 0.30
N GLU A 139 5.22 13.79 0.12
CA GLU A 139 4.08 14.03 -0.76
C GLU A 139 4.37 13.59 -2.20
N ASN A 140 5.53 13.94 -2.73
CA ASN A 140 5.93 13.58 -4.08
C ASN A 140 6.04 12.06 -4.27
N ILE A 141 6.70 11.35 -3.36
CA ILE A 141 6.85 9.90 -3.48
C ILE A 141 5.51 9.18 -3.32
N LEU A 142 4.68 9.60 -2.37
CA LEU A 142 3.35 9.01 -2.18
C LEU A 142 2.43 9.29 -3.38
N SER A 143 2.52 10.48 -3.98
CA SER A 143 1.78 10.79 -5.20
C SER A 143 2.13 9.84 -6.34
N GLY A 144 3.42 9.53 -6.51
CA GLY A 144 3.89 8.54 -7.49
C GLY A 144 3.33 7.14 -7.24
N CYS A 145 3.10 6.75 -5.98
CA CYS A 145 2.52 5.46 -5.64
C CYS A 145 1.08 5.29 -6.16
N PHE A 146 0.38 6.37 -6.48
CA PHE A 146 -0.98 6.35 -7.02
C PHE A 146 -1.04 6.46 -8.54
N GLU A 147 0.06 6.25 -9.26
CA GLU A 147 0.02 6.12 -10.70
C GLU A 147 -0.79 4.89 -11.11
N TYR A 148 -1.63 5.06 -12.16
CA TYR A 148 -2.53 3.99 -12.60
C TYR A 148 -1.80 2.86 -13.30
N ASP A 149 -0.77 3.20 -14.08
CA ASP A 149 0.16 2.20 -14.57
C ASP A 149 1.11 1.83 -13.43
N PHE A 150 1.05 0.58 -12.98
CA PHE A 150 1.91 0.11 -11.89
C PHE A 150 3.40 0.27 -12.20
N ARG A 151 3.78 0.27 -13.49
CA ARG A 151 5.17 0.42 -13.94
C ARG A 151 5.72 1.81 -13.69
N ASP A 152 4.85 2.81 -13.55
CA ASP A 152 5.21 4.20 -13.27
C ASP A 152 5.29 4.48 -11.76
N ARG A 153 4.88 3.53 -10.92
CA ARG A 153 4.97 3.67 -9.45
C ARG A 153 6.39 3.43 -8.97
N PRO A 154 6.83 4.15 -7.91
CA PRO A 154 8.11 3.88 -7.27
C PRO A 154 8.14 2.48 -6.66
N LEU A 155 9.30 1.85 -6.70
CA LEU A 155 9.59 0.64 -5.95
C LEU A 155 9.73 0.98 -4.46
N MET A 156 9.62 -0.03 -3.61
CA MET A 156 9.74 0.17 -2.16
C MET A 156 11.12 0.69 -1.73
N SER A 157 12.16 0.41 -2.51
CA SER A 157 13.49 0.98 -2.31
C SER A 157 13.52 2.51 -2.47
N ASP A 158 12.80 3.03 -3.46
CA ASP A 158 12.71 4.48 -3.70
C ASP A 158 11.89 5.16 -2.62
N ILE A 159 10.82 4.50 -2.19
CA ILE A 159 9.97 4.95 -1.08
C ILE A 159 10.78 5.02 0.21
N LEU A 160 11.50 3.96 0.56
CA LEU A 160 12.36 3.92 1.74
C LEU A 160 13.35 5.08 1.73
N HIS A 161 14.03 5.30 0.60
CA HIS A 161 15.00 6.39 0.48
C HIS A 161 14.38 7.77 0.72
N ALA A 162 13.15 8.01 0.26
CA ALA A 162 12.44 9.27 0.51
C ALA A 162 12.07 9.48 1.98
N PHE A 163 11.79 8.41 2.73
CA PHE A 163 11.44 8.48 4.15
C PHE A 163 12.65 8.57 5.08
N GLU A 164 13.83 8.20 4.62
CA GLU A 164 15.10 8.27 5.39
C GLU A 164 15.79 9.64 5.32
N ARG A 165 15.31 10.56 4.49
CA ARG A 165 15.83 11.94 4.38
C ARG A 165 15.18 12.86 5.41
#